data_7d35892d2170127994365cde48ba5485
#
_entry.id   7d35892d2170127994365cde48ba5485
#
_cell.length_a   1.000
_cell.length_b   1.000
_cell.length_c   1.000
_cell.angle_alpha   90.00
_cell.angle_beta   90.00
_cell.angle_gamma   90.00
#
_symmetry.space_group_name_H-M   'P 1'
#
loop_
_entity.id
_entity.type
_entity.pdbx_description
1 polymer ?
#
loop_
_entity_poly.entity_id
_entity_poly.type
_entity_poly.pdbx_seq_one_letter_code
_entity_poly.pdbx_strand_id
1 'polypeptide(L)'
;MPSAHIILSSIAELFGLFALGWFIRHRGYAEHDDLGRWGRICTEFFYPLLIFHSILSGFDPGRVQQLWMMPALALGLMAVGMGCGLLLRFALQNQHPPHRRTFVHGCTINNFVYLPIFIIQNSPGLPPTALADFFVFNLGSTIGFWTFGVLTLGGAAGWRSTLQHLFSPAILSMVAAIALAWSGTRDLLPAPLMGACKSAGAIAVPLMLVIIGASLHGSFHRRQSRDLAFFTCVRLLLLPLIYIGIIRALPLPPDLEILAIIVALMPTSAVSPMMARLYGGEPAFAASATLVTHLASLITVPLAFWWLSRA
;
A
#
# COMPACT_ATOMS: atom_id res chain seq x y z
N MET A 1 12.40 -16.64 -5.75
CA MET A 1 12.29 -15.16 -5.62
C MET A 1 12.48 -14.54 -6.99
N PRO A 2 11.77 -13.44 -7.33
CA PRO A 2 12.03 -12.69 -8.57
C PRO A 2 13.49 -12.23 -8.61
N SER A 3 14.10 -12.24 -9.78
CA SER A 3 15.50 -11.79 -9.91
C SER A 3 15.61 -10.28 -9.62
N ALA A 4 16.73 -9.85 -9.02
CA ALA A 4 16.96 -8.45 -8.66
C ALA A 4 16.84 -7.51 -9.88
N HIS A 5 17.20 -7.99 -11.08
CA HIS A 5 17.06 -7.22 -12.33
C HIS A 5 15.59 -6.94 -12.70
N ILE A 6 14.70 -7.92 -12.52
CA ILE A 6 13.26 -7.75 -12.79
C ILE A 6 12.66 -6.73 -11.83
N ILE A 7 13.03 -6.81 -10.55
CA ILE A 7 12.56 -5.85 -9.54
C ILE A 7 13.09 -4.44 -9.84
N LEU A 8 14.34 -4.33 -10.26
CA LEU A 8 14.92 -3.05 -10.61
C LEU A 8 14.21 -2.42 -11.82
N SER A 9 13.89 -3.20 -12.86
CA SER A 9 13.13 -2.70 -14.02
C SER A 9 11.72 -2.27 -13.64
N SER A 10 11.00 -3.06 -12.84
CA SER A 10 9.66 -2.71 -12.34
C SER A 10 9.68 -1.42 -11.50
N ILE A 11 10.69 -1.26 -10.67
CA ILE A 11 10.85 -0.02 -9.88
C ILE A 11 11.19 1.16 -10.79
N ALA A 12 12.03 0.99 -11.82
CA ALA A 12 12.31 2.06 -12.78
C ALA A 12 11.05 2.50 -13.55
N GLU A 13 10.21 1.55 -13.99
CA GLU A 13 8.91 1.86 -14.61
C GLU A 13 7.97 2.61 -13.65
N LEU A 14 7.87 2.15 -12.41
CA LEU A 14 7.08 2.81 -11.37
C LEU A 14 7.49 4.28 -11.21
N PHE A 15 8.79 4.55 -11.18
CA PHE A 15 9.27 5.93 -11.05
C PHE A 15 9.12 6.72 -12.36
N GLY A 16 9.13 6.08 -13.51
CA GLY A 16 8.71 6.70 -14.76
C GLY A 16 7.29 7.27 -14.67
N LEU A 17 6.36 6.51 -14.08
CA LEU A 17 4.98 6.97 -13.83
C LEU A 17 4.91 8.09 -12.78
N PHE A 18 5.72 8.03 -11.72
CA PHE A 18 5.83 9.13 -10.76
C PHE A 18 6.40 10.40 -11.41
N ALA A 19 7.45 10.28 -12.21
CA ALA A 19 8.05 11.40 -12.93
C ALA A 19 7.05 12.02 -13.92
N LEU A 20 6.28 11.19 -14.64
CA LEU A 20 5.21 11.64 -15.50
C LEU A 20 4.16 12.44 -14.72
N GLY A 21 3.72 11.94 -13.58
CA GLY A 21 2.77 12.64 -12.70
C GLY A 21 3.32 13.98 -12.21
N TRP A 22 4.56 13.98 -11.71
CA TRP A 22 5.24 15.20 -11.31
C TRP A 22 5.34 16.22 -12.45
N PHE A 23 5.67 15.78 -13.67
CA PHE A 23 5.75 16.62 -14.88
C PHE A 23 4.38 17.20 -15.26
N ILE A 24 3.29 16.40 -15.26
CA ILE A 24 1.93 16.84 -15.49
C ILE A 24 1.56 18.00 -14.53
N ARG A 25 1.88 17.84 -13.25
CA ARG A 25 1.63 18.87 -12.22
C ARG A 25 2.51 20.09 -12.41
N HIS A 26 3.80 19.88 -12.69
CA HIS A 26 4.77 20.97 -12.93
C HIS A 26 4.38 21.85 -14.12
N ARG A 27 3.83 21.24 -15.18
CA ARG A 27 3.34 21.94 -16.38
C ARG A 27 1.96 22.57 -16.22
N GLY A 28 1.28 22.38 -15.10
CA GLY A 28 -0.05 22.93 -14.85
C GLY A 28 -1.19 22.23 -15.59
N TYR A 29 -0.97 21.02 -16.15
CA TYR A 29 -2.03 20.25 -16.79
C TYR A 29 -3.04 19.67 -15.80
N ALA A 30 -2.68 19.54 -14.53
CA ALA A 30 -3.57 19.10 -13.46
C ALA A 30 -3.39 19.96 -12.21
N GLU A 31 -4.48 20.35 -11.60
CA GLU A 31 -4.51 21.03 -10.31
C GLU A 31 -4.76 20.03 -9.16
N HIS A 32 -4.73 20.53 -7.92
CA HIS A 32 -4.94 19.67 -6.75
C HIS A 32 -6.33 19.01 -6.75
N ASP A 33 -7.34 19.76 -7.20
CA ASP A 33 -8.72 19.28 -7.26
C ASP A 33 -8.91 18.21 -8.34
N ASP A 34 -8.18 18.30 -9.45
CA ASP A 34 -8.20 17.29 -10.51
C ASP A 34 -7.62 15.97 -10.01
N LEU A 35 -6.52 16.02 -9.27
CA LEU A 35 -5.92 14.83 -8.66
C LEU A 35 -6.90 14.13 -7.70
N GLY A 36 -7.67 14.93 -6.95
CA GLY A 36 -8.72 14.40 -6.08
C GLY A 36 -9.84 13.71 -6.85
N ARG A 37 -10.29 14.28 -7.97
CA ARG A 37 -11.32 13.70 -8.85
C ARG A 37 -10.84 12.42 -9.52
N TRP A 38 -9.63 12.43 -10.09
CA TRP A 38 -9.03 11.25 -10.71
C TRP A 38 -8.80 10.13 -9.70
N GLY A 39 -8.31 10.47 -8.50
CA GLY A 39 -8.15 9.52 -7.41
C GLY A 39 -9.46 8.85 -7.02
N ARG A 40 -10.56 9.63 -6.93
CA ARG A 40 -11.89 9.10 -6.63
C ARG A 40 -12.38 8.15 -7.73
N ILE A 41 -12.28 8.54 -9.00
CA ILE A 41 -12.67 7.68 -10.13
C ILE A 41 -11.86 6.38 -10.08
N CYS A 42 -10.54 6.48 -9.82
CA CYS A 42 -9.69 5.32 -9.72
C CYS A 42 -10.11 4.38 -8.59
N THR A 43 -10.36 4.91 -7.38
CA THR A 43 -10.67 4.09 -6.20
C THR A 43 -12.10 3.57 -6.16
N GLU A 44 -13.06 4.28 -6.77
CA GLU A 44 -14.47 3.89 -6.76
C GLU A 44 -14.87 3.00 -7.95
N PHE A 45 -14.13 3.06 -9.06
CA PHE A 45 -14.46 2.31 -10.28
C PHE A 45 -13.34 1.38 -10.74
N PHE A 46 -12.16 1.89 -11.08
CA PHE A 46 -11.12 1.08 -11.70
C PHE A 46 -10.50 0.07 -10.72
N TYR A 47 -10.23 0.47 -9.49
CA TYR A 47 -9.65 -0.41 -8.49
C TYR A 47 -10.58 -1.57 -8.08
N PRO A 48 -11.88 -1.37 -7.85
CA PRO A 48 -12.83 -2.46 -7.67
C PRO A 48 -12.87 -3.46 -8.84
N LEU A 49 -12.80 -2.99 -10.08
CA LEU A 49 -12.76 -3.86 -11.26
C LEU A 49 -11.46 -4.66 -11.35
N LEU A 50 -10.32 -4.06 -10.96
CA LEU A 50 -9.07 -4.78 -10.83
C LEU A 50 -9.16 -5.92 -9.79
N ILE A 51 -9.70 -5.63 -8.61
CA ILE A 51 -9.91 -6.62 -7.54
C ILE A 51 -10.81 -7.74 -8.04
N PHE A 52 -11.96 -7.39 -8.60
CA PHE A 52 -12.95 -8.36 -9.09
C PHE A 52 -12.35 -9.32 -10.11
N HIS A 53 -11.71 -8.77 -11.15
CA HIS A 53 -11.08 -9.58 -12.18
C HIS A 53 -9.95 -10.45 -11.61
N SER A 54 -9.09 -9.89 -10.76
CA SER A 54 -7.92 -10.62 -10.24
C SER A 54 -8.33 -11.77 -9.33
N ILE A 55 -9.34 -11.57 -8.48
CA ILE A 55 -9.85 -12.63 -7.60
C ILE A 55 -10.55 -13.71 -8.42
N LEU A 56 -11.44 -13.37 -9.35
CA LEU A 56 -12.10 -14.37 -10.18
C LEU A 56 -11.12 -15.20 -11.02
N SER A 57 -10.01 -14.58 -11.47
CA SER A 57 -9.01 -15.25 -12.28
C SER A 57 -8.01 -16.08 -11.48
N GLY A 58 -7.72 -15.70 -10.22
CA GLY A 58 -6.61 -16.27 -9.45
C GLY A 58 -6.99 -16.86 -8.09
N PHE A 59 -8.21 -16.66 -7.58
CA PHE A 59 -8.59 -17.19 -6.27
C PHE A 59 -8.81 -18.71 -6.34
N ASP A 60 -8.11 -19.43 -5.46
CA ASP A 60 -8.25 -20.88 -5.29
C ASP A 60 -8.92 -21.19 -3.95
N PRO A 61 -10.18 -21.70 -3.96
CA PRO A 61 -10.87 -22.09 -2.73
C PRO A 61 -10.13 -23.12 -1.90
N GLY A 62 -9.32 -23.99 -2.52
CA GLY A 62 -8.51 -25.01 -1.82
C GLY A 62 -7.41 -24.41 -0.92
N ARG A 63 -7.04 -23.14 -1.14
CA ARG A 63 -5.99 -22.43 -0.37
C ARG A 63 -6.52 -21.62 0.80
N VAL A 64 -7.82 -21.58 1.05
CA VAL A 64 -8.43 -20.74 2.09
C VAL A 64 -7.82 -20.97 3.48
N GLN A 65 -7.49 -22.24 3.81
CA GLN A 65 -6.83 -22.56 5.08
C GLN A 65 -5.45 -21.90 5.25
N GLN A 66 -4.79 -21.56 4.16
CA GLN A 66 -3.50 -20.86 4.17
C GLN A 66 -3.72 -19.32 4.16
N LEU A 67 -4.77 -18.86 3.47
CA LEU A 67 -5.04 -17.45 3.25
C LEU A 67 -5.66 -16.74 4.47
N TRP A 68 -6.36 -17.45 5.36
CA TRP A 68 -7.04 -16.81 6.51
C TRP A 68 -6.07 -16.09 7.46
N MET A 69 -4.82 -16.54 7.53
CA MET A 69 -3.78 -15.88 8.34
C MET A 69 -3.32 -14.54 7.76
N MET A 70 -3.49 -14.32 6.46
CA MET A 70 -2.94 -13.15 5.76
C MET A 70 -3.54 -11.82 6.25
N PRO A 71 -4.87 -11.68 6.45
CA PRO A 71 -5.44 -10.46 7.04
C PRO A 71 -4.97 -10.22 8.48
N ALA A 72 -4.83 -11.29 9.28
CA ALA A 72 -4.34 -11.18 10.65
C ALA A 72 -2.86 -10.75 10.70
N LEU A 73 -2.04 -11.29 9.78
CA LEU A 73 -0.64 -10.88 9.62
C LEU A 73 -0.55 -9.39 9.24
N ALA A 74 -1.35 -8.93 8.30
CA ALA A 74 -1.38 -7.52 7.91
C ALA A 74 -1.69 -6.60 9.10
N LEU A 75 -2.71 -6.93 9.89
CA LEU A 75 -3.06 -6.21 11.12
C LEU A 75 -1.94 -6.28 12.16
N GLY A 76 -1.33 -7.45 12.35
CA GLY A 76 -0.22 -7.65 13.27
C GLY A 76 1.00 -6.79 12.92
N LEU A 77 1.40 -6.74 11.64
CA LEU A 77 2.50 -5.89 11.18
C LEU A 77 2.19 -4.39 11.41
N MET A 78 0.96 -3.96 11.16
CA MET A 78 0.54 -2.58 11.45
C MET A 78 0.58 -2.28 12.95
N ALA A 79 0.16 -3.21 13.81
CA ALA A 79 0.23 -3.08 15.26
C ALA A 79 1.68 -2.98 15.76
N VAL A 80 2.59 -3.77 15.19
CA VAL A 80 4.04 -3.68 15.46
C VAL A 80 4.59 -2.32 15.04
N GLY A 81 4.23 -1.84 13.83
CA GLY A 81 4.61 -0.51 13.36
C GLY A 81 4.12 0.62 14.28
N MET A 82 2.88 0.50 14.78
CA MET A 82 2.31 1.42 15.75
C MET A 82 3.09 1.38 17.07
N GLY A 83 3.39 0.20 17.59
CA GLY A 83 4.19 0.02 18.81
C GLY A 83 5.59 0.64 18.68
N CYS A 84 6.30 0.35 17.59
CA CYS A 84 7.59 0.97 17.29
C CYS A 84 7.48 2.49 17.18
N GLY A 85 6.48 3.01 16.48
CA GLY A 85 6.24 4.44 16.34
C GLY A 85 5.98 5.11 17.69
N LEU A 86 5.17 4.49 18.55
CA LEU A 86 4.88 4.99 19.90
C LEU A 86 6.14 5.03 20.80
N LEU A 87 7.02 4.05 20.69
CA LEU A 87 8.30 4.02 21.40
C LEU A 87 9.28 5.06 20.88
N LEU A 88 9.42 5.14 19.56
CA LEU A 88 10.44 5.99 18.92
C LEU A 88 10.06 7.47 18.80
N ARG A 89 8.78 7.83 18.98
CA ARG A 89 8.32 9.23 18.91
C ARG A 89 9.00 10.17 19.91
N PHE A 90 9.58 9.64 20.98
CA PHE A 90 10.31 10.44 21.98
C PHE A 90 11.71 10.86 21.51
N ALA A 91 12.25 10.22 20.47
CA ALA A 91 13.54 10.57 19.88
C ALA A 91 13.45 11.70 18.85
N LEU A 92 12.25 12.15 18.49
CA LEU A 92 12.04 13.28 17.58
C LEU A 92 12.51 14.59 18.21
N GLN A 93 13.02 15.50 17.39
CA GLN A 93 13.34 16.87 17.82
C GLN A 93 12.09 17.70 18.02
N ASN A 94 11.15 17.60 17.08
CA ASN A 94 9.87 18.30 17.18
C ASN A 94 8.90 17.49 18.06
N GLN A 95 8.70 17.93 19.30
CA GLN A 95 7.81 17.29 20.26
C GLN A 95 6.35 17.74 20.17
N HIS A 96 6.00 18.55 19.16
CA HIS A 96 4.62 19.02 18.97
C HIS A 96 3.67 17.82 18.72
N PRO A 97 2.50 17.75 19.39
CA PRO A 97 1.64 16.58 19.35
C PRO A 97 1.22 16.13 17.91
N PRO A 98 0.78 17.01 17.00
CA PRO A 98 0.47 16.64 15.62
C PRO A 98 1.66 16.03 14.88
N HIS A 99 2.89 16.52 15.09
CA HIS A 99 4.10 15.99 14.48
C HIS A 99 4.36 14.55 14.94
N ARG A 100 4.33 14.32 16.26
CA ARG A 100 4.52 12.98 16.85
C ARG A 100 3.45 12.00 16.41
N ARG A 101 2.19 12.42 16.32
CA ARG A 101 1.08 11.61 15.80
C ARG A 101 1.33 11.19 14.35
N THR A 102 1.77 12.13 13.51
CA THR A 102 2.09 11.86 12.11
C THR A 102 3.27 10.90 11.95
N PHE A 103 4.30 11.02 12.80
CA PHE A 103 5.40 10.06 12.83
C PHE A 103 4.89 8.65 13.16
N VAL A 104 4.09 8.49 14.23
CA VAL A 104 3.50 7.19 14.60
C VAL A 104 2.64 6.64 13.48
N HIS A 105 1.78 7.49 12.88
CA HIS A 105 0.96 7.11 11.72
C HIS A 105 1.81 6.57 10.56
N GLY A 106 2.88 7.27 10.19
CA GLY A 106 3.77 6.85 9.11
C GLY A 106 4.53 5.54 9.42
N CYS A 107 4.83 5.26 10.69
CA CYS A 107 5.37 3.97 11.12
C CYS A 107 4.33 2.85 11.01
N THR A 108 3.06 3.16 11.29
CA THR A 108 1.93 2.22 11.29
C THR A 108 1.48 1.88 9.88
N ILE A 109 1.32 2.91 9.03
CA ILE A 109 0.68 2.79 7.72
C ILE A 109 1.71 2.94 6.60
N ASN A 110 1.91 1.87 5.86
CA ASN A 110 2.74 1.85 4.66
C ASN A 110 1.88 2.01 3.38
N ASN A 111 2.53 2.03 2.23
CA ASN A 111 1.86 1.94 0.94
C ASN A 111 1.49 0.48 0.66
N PHE A 112 0.37 0.03 1.20
CA PHE A 112 -0.09 -1.36 1.14
C PHE A 112 -0.99 -1.66 -0.08
N VAL A 113 -1.11 -0.74 -1.04
CA VAL A 113 -1.99 -0.93 -2.22
C VAL A 113 -1.19 -0.86 -3.52
N TYR A 114 -0.90 0.33 -4.00
CA TYR A 114 -0.52 0.53 -5.40
C TYR A 114 0.90 0.08 -5.73
N LEU A 115 1.88 0.35 -4.86
CA LEU A 115 3.26 -0.10 -5.07
C LEU A 115 3.38 -1.63 -5.03
N PRO A 116 2.85 -2.33 -4.00
CA PRO A 116 2.89 -3.79 -3.98
C PRO A 116 2.20 -4.40 -5.20
N ILE A 117 1.02 -3.92 -5.59
CA ILE A 117 0.29 -4.44 -6.75
C ILE A 117 1.15 -4.31 -8.01
N PHE A 118 1.77 -3.14 -8.22
CA PHE A 118 2.64 -2.92 -9.37
C PHE A 118 3.83 -3.90 -9.39
N ILE A 119 4.48 -4.11 -8.24
CA ILE A 119 5.60 -5.06 -8.12
C ILE A 119 5.11 -6.49 -8.39
N ILE A 120 3.96 -6.90 -7.82
CA ILE A 120 3.39 -8.24 -8.01
C ILE A 120 3.05 -8.48 -9.48
N GLN A 121 2.36 -7.53 -10.15
CA GLN A 121 1.98 -7.64 -11.55
C GLN A 121 3.18 -7.76 -12.50
N ASN A 122 4.30 -7.12 -12.15
CA ASN A 122 5.51 -7.11 -12.97
C ASN A 122 6.58 -8.10 -12.49
N SER A 123 6.21 -9.08 -11.64
CA SER A 123 7.12 -10.11 -11.11
C SER A 123 6.79 -11.49 -11.69
N PRO A 124 7.36 -11.88 -12.85
CA PRO A 124 7.01 -13.12 -13.56
C PRO A 124 7.34 -14.41 -12.80
N GLY A 125 8.05 -14.32 -11.67
CA GLY A 125 8.35 -15.48 -10.81
C GLY A 125 7.28 -15.76 -9.74
N LEU A 126 6.22 -14.96 -9.65
CA LEU A 126 5.12 -15.17 -8.73
C LEU A 126 4.02 -16.03 -9.37
N PRO A 127 3.28 -16.84 -8.57
CA PRO A 127 2.21 -17.66 -9.08
C PRO A 127 1.05 -16.80 -9.63
N PRO A 128 0.23 -17.32 -10.55
CA PRO A 128 -0.94 -16.60 -11.09
C PRO A 128 -1.96 -16.18 -10.01
N THR A 129 -1.96 -16.87 -8.86
CA THR A 129 -2.81 -16.56 -7.70
C THR A 129 -2.32 -15.35 -6.90
N ALA A 130 -1.05 -14.93 -7.05
CA ALA A 130 -0.38 -13.97 -6.18
C ALA A 130 -1.16 -12.66 -5.97
N LEU A 131 -1.78 -12.14 -7.02
CA LEU A 131 -2.56 -10.91 -6.91
C LEU A 131 -3.88 -11.11 -6.14
N ALA A 132 -4.53 -12.25 -6.31
CA ALA A 132 -5.72 -12.61 -5.55
C ALA A 132 -5.39 -12.81 -4.06
N ASP A 133 -4.32 -13.56 -3.77
CA ASP A 133 -3.81 -13.79 -2.41
C ASP A 133 -3.42 -12.47 -1.73
N PHE A 134 -2.80 -11.55 -2.49
CA PHE A 134 -2.47 -10.21 -2.00
C PHE A 134 -3.73 -9.39 -1.64
N PHE A 135 -4.81 -9.49 -2.39
CA PHE A 135 -6.06 -8.79 -2.04
C PHE A 135 -6.66 -9.34 -0.74
N VAL A 136 -6.52 -10.64 -0.47
CA VAL A 136 -6.92 -11.21 0.82
C VAL A 136 -6.08 -10.64 1.97
N PHE A 137 -4.75 -10.55 1.80
CA PHE A 137 -3.87 -9.86 2.76
C PHE A 137 -4.32 -8.41 2.98
N ASN A 138 -4.67 -7.72 1.90
CA ASN A 138 -5.02 -6.31 1.91
C ASN A 138 -6.35 -6.00 2.62
N LEU A 139 -7.21 -7.00 2.85
CA LEU A 139 -8.38 -6.85 3.69
C LEU A 139 -7.98 -6.44 5.13
N GLY A 140 -6.99 -7.12 5.71
CA GLY A 140 -6.47 -6.76 7.03
C GLY A 140 -5.82 -5.37 7.04
N SER A 141 -5.06 -5.04 6.00
CA SER A 141 -4.48 -3.70 5.85
C SER A 141 -5.55 -2.61 5.77
N THR A 142 -6.66 -2.85 5.09
CA THR A 142 -7.77 -1.90 4.99
C THR A 142 -8.45 -1.69 6.35
N ILE A 143 -8.69 -2.76 7.09
CA ILE A 143 -9.23 -2.67 8.46
C ILE A 143 -8.26 -1.89 9.35
N GLY A 144 -6.96 -2.22 9.30
CA GLY A 144 -5.92 -1.53 10.06
C GLY A 144 -5.78 -0.05 9.71
N PHE A 145 -5.94 0.30 8.44
CA PHE A 145 -5.91 1.69 7.97
C PHE A 145 -7.01 2.54 8.61
N TRP A 146 -8.25 2.03 8.65
CA TRP A 146 -9.38 2.74 9.20
C TRP A 146 -9.50 2.64 10.74
N THR A 147 -8.74 1.76 11.37
CA THR A 147 -8.64 1.64 12.84
C THR A 147 -7.37 2.29 13.35
N PHE A 148 -6.23 1.63 13.20
CA PHE A 148 -4.94 2.11 13.69
C PHE A 148 -4.50 3.42 13.02
N GLY A 149 -4.75 3.56 11.70
CA GLY A 149 -4.39 4.76 10.96
C GLY A 149 -5.09 6.00 11.49
N VAL A 150 -6.39 5.93 11.75
CA VAL A 150 -7.18 7.04 12.33
C VAL A 150 -6.78 7.28 13.80
N LEU A 151 -6.66 6.20 14.59
CA LEU A 151 -6.30 6.27 16.00
C LEU A 151 -4.95 6.97 16.22
N THR A 152 -3.94 6.64 15.43
CA THR A 152 -2.58 7.20 15.56
C THR A 152 -2.51 8.70 15.31
N LEU A 153 -3.43 9.26 14.54
CA LEU A 153 -3.55 10.70 14.29
C LEU A 153 -4.38 11.44 15.35
N GLY A 154 -5.01 10.70 16.27
CA GLY A 154 -5.85 11.27 17.33
C GLY A 154 -7.30 11.45 16.93
N GLY A 155 -7.71 10.89 15.79
CA GLY A 155 -9.12 10.79 15.42
C GLY A 155 -9.85 9.76 16.28
N ALA A 156 -11.12 10.01 16.56
CA ALA A 156 -11.99 8.99 17.12
C ALA A 156 -12.34 8.00 16.00
N ALA A 157 -11.72 6.81 16.03
CA ALA A 157 -12.14 5.71 15.18
C ALA A 157 -13.52 5.24 15.66
N GLY A 158 -14.57 5.92 15.20
CA GLY A 158 -15.94 5.48 15.45
C GLY A 158 -16.19 4.17 14.70
N TRP A 159 -16.63 3.13 15.40
CA TRP A 159 -16.95 1.83 14.79
C TRP A 159 -17.92 1.97 13.59
N ARG A 160 -18.82 2.95 13.62
CA ARG A 160 -19.74 3.27 12.49
C ARG A 160 -18.97 3.76 11.25
N SER A 161 -17.98 4.63 11.42
CA SER A 161 -17.14 5.10 10.32
C SER A 161 -16.30 3.97 9.74
N THR A 162 -15.72 3.12 10.59
CA THR A 162 -14.97 1.94 10.13
C THR A 162 -15.89 0.99 9.34
N LEU A 163 -17.13 0.73 9.83
CA LEU A 163 -18.10 -0.11 9.12
C LEU A 163 -18.49 0.48 7.75
N GLN A 164 -18.69 1.79 7.64
CA GLN A 164 -18.99 2.41 6.35
C GLN A 164 -17.91 2.16 5.31
N HIS A 165 -16.65 2.14 5.72
CA HIS A 165 -15.52 1.84 4.82
C HIS A 165 -15.41 0.35 4.47
N LEU A 166 -15.95 -0.56 5.30
CA LEU A 166 -16.09 -1.98 4.94
C LEU A 166 -17.15 -2.23 3.84
N PHE A 167 -18.05 -1.28 3.61
CA PHE A 167 -18.97 -1.29 2.46
C PHE A 167 -18.44 -0.49 1.26
N SER A 168 -17.12 -0.27 1.18
CA SER A 168 -16.52 0.38 0.02
C SER A 168 -16.66 -0.48 -1.25
N PRO A 169 -16.71 0.13 -2.45
CA PRO A 169 -16.77 -0.61 -3.72
C PRO A 169 -15.67 -1.66 -3.85
N ALA A 170 -14.48 -1.40 -3.32
CA ALA A 170 -13.35 -2.33 -3.33
C ALA A 170 -13.63 -3.61 -2.54
N ILE A 171 -14.16 -3.48 -1.30
CA ILE A 171 -14.48 -4.64 -0.46
C ILE A 171 -15.70 -5.39 -1.01
N LEU A 172 -16.71 -4.67 -1.48
CA LEU A 172 -17.88 -5.29 -2.12
C LEU A 172 -17.48 -6.09 -3.36
N SER A 173 -16.61 -5.57 -4.20
CA SER A 173 -16.05 -6.28 -5.36
C SER A 173 -15.29 -7.53 -4.96
N MET A 174 -14.48 -7.45 -3.89
CA MET A 174 -13.74 -8.60 -3.37
C MET A 174 -14.68 -9.68 -2.86
N VAL A 175 -15.67 -9.33 -2.02
CA VAL A 175 -16.64 -10.28 -1.47
C VAL A 175 -17.44 -10.92 -2.60
N ALA A 176 -17.92 -10.15 -3.56
CA ALA A 176 -18.67 -10.67 -4.72
C ALA A 176 -17.80 -11.63 -5.55
N ALA A 177 -16.54 -11.27 -5.82
CA ALA A 177 -15.62 -12.12 -6.59
C ALA A 177 -15.29 -13.43 -5.85
N ILE A 178 -15.03 -13.38 -4.55
CA ILE A 178 -14.78 -14.58 -3.73
C ILE A 178 -16.04 -15.48 -3.71
N ALA A 179 -17.24 -14.91 -3.53
CA ALA A 179 -18.48 -15.67 -3.51
C ALA A 179 -18.73 -16.39 -4.86
N LEU A 180 -18.50 -15.71 -5.98
CA LEU A 180 -18.61 -16.30 -7.33
C LEU A 180 -17.54 -17.37 -7.57
N ALA A 181 -16.31 -17.15 -7.14
CA ALA A 181 -15.23 -18.14 -7.27
C ALA A 181 -15.52 -19.38 -6.40
N TRP A 182 -16.04 -19.17 -5.18
CA TRP A 182 -16.39 -20.26 -4.26
C TRP A 182 -17.57 -21.10 -4.72
N SER A 183 -18.58 -20.45 -5.30
CA SER A 183 -19.79 -21.17 -5.82
C SER A 183 -19.54 -21.91 -7.12
N GLY A 184 -18.36 -21.79 -7.74
CA GLY A 184 -18.07 -22.38 -9.04
C GLY A 184 -18.82 -21.73 -10.21
N THR A 185 -19.47 -20.58 -9.98
CA THR A 185 -20.31 -19.89 -10.99
C THR A 185 -19.50 -18.88 -11.82
N ARG A 186 -18.20 -18.76 -11.59
CA ARG A 186 -17.34 -17.82 -12.36
C ARG A 186 -17.42 -18.00 -13.87
N ASP A 187 -17.57 -19.24 -14.35
CA ASP A 187 -17.61 -19.59 -15.76
C ASP A 187 -18.97 -19.21 -16.41
N LEU A 188 -19.99 -18.84 -15.62
CA LEU A 188 -21.25 -18.31 -16.12
C LEU A 188 -21.18 -16.83 -16.51
N LEU A 189 -20.09 -16.14 -16.13
CA LEU A 189 -19.93 -14.72 -16.45
C LEU A 189 -19.56 -14.57 -17.95
N PRO A 190 -20.23 -13.65 -18.66
CA PRO A 190 -19.93 -13.42 -20.07
C PRO A 190 -18.47 -12.97 -20.28
N ALA A 191 -17.78 -13.58 -21.25
CA ALA A 191 -16.40 -13.23 -21.57
C ALA A 191 -16.19 -11.73 -21.89
N PRO A 192 -17.12 -11.02 -22.58
CA PRO A 192 -17.01 -9.57 -22.78
C PRO A 192 -17.01 -8.77 -21.49
N LEU A 193 -17.79 -9.18 -20.47
CA LEU A 193 -17.82 -8.53 -19.16
C LEU A 193 -16.47 -8.68 -18.45
N MET A 194 -15.93 -9.90 -18.44
CA MET A 194 -14.60 -10.16 -17.87
C MET A 194 -13.48 -9.39 -18.60
N GLY A 195 -13.57 -9.29 -19.93
CA GLY A 195 -12.67 -8.47 -20.73
C GLY A 195 -12.75 -6.98 -20.38
N ALA A 196 -13.96 -6.44 -20.18
CA ALA A 196 -14.16 -5.07 -19.74
C ALA A 196 -13.61 -4.82 -18.34
N CYS A 197 -13.85 -5.72 -17.39
CA CYS A 197 -13.27 -5.63 -16.02
C CYS A 197 -11.74 -5.65 -16.06
N LYS A 198 -11.14 -6.53 -16.87
CA LYS A 198 -9.68 -6.59 -17.06
C LYS A 198 -9.13 -5.27 -17.60
N SER A 199 -9.71 -4.76 -18.69
CA SER A 199 -9.20 -3.57 -19.37
C SER A 199 -9.37 -2.30 -18.51
N ALA A 200 -10.53 -2.12 -17.89
CA ALA A 200 -10.78 -0.99 -17.01
C ALA A 200 -9.96 -1.10 -15.71
N GLY A 201 -9.87 -2.30 -15.11
CA GLY A 201 -9.06 -2.54 -13.93
C GLY A 201 -7.56 -2.28 -14.13
N ALA A 202 -7.04 -2.56 -15.33
CA ALA A 202 -5.64 -2.32 -15.67
C ALA A 202 -5.24 -0.83 -15.58
N ILE A 203 -6.19 0.09 -15.68
CA ILE A 203 -5.95 1.55 -15.53
C ILE A 203 -5.63 1.92 -14.09
N ALA A 204 -6.14 1.18 -13.11
CA ALA A 204 -6.12 1.56 -11.70
C ALA A 204 -4.71 1.87 -11.17
N VAL A 205 -3.78 0.95 -11.35
CA VAL A 205 -2.43 1.08 -10.76
C VAL A 205 -1.61 2.16 -11.48
N PRO A 206 -1.47 2.18 -12.82
CA PRO A 206 -0.73 3.24 -13.51
C PRO A 206 -1.29 4.64 -13.23
N LEU A 207 -2.60 4.81 -13.24
CA LEU A 207 -3.24 6.09 -12.97
C LEU A 207 -2.95 6.57 -11.55
N MET A 208 -3.03 5.68 -10.55
CA MET A 208 -2.72 6.06 -9.16
C MET A 208 -1.24 6.38 -8.96
N LEU A 209 -0.32 5.70 -9.64
CA LEU A 209 1.10 6.04 -9.58
C LEU A 209 1.38 7.43 -10.18
N VAL A 210 0.71 7.78 -11.27
CA VAL A 210 0.76 9.15 -11.84
C VAL A 210 0.20 10.17 -10.84
N ILE A 211 -0.95 9.90 -10.21
CA ILE A 211 -1.55 10.79 -9.20
C ILE A 211 -0.62 10.95 -7.98
N ILE A 212 -0.01 9.87 -7.50
CA ILE A 212 0.96 9.91 -6.41
C ILE A 212 2.14 10.82 -6.81
N GLY A 213 2.74 10.60 -7.99
CA GLY A 213 3.83 11.42 -8.50
C GLY A 213 3.48 12.91 -8.60
N ALA A 214 2.27 13.22 -9.08
CA ALA A 214 1.76 14.59 -9.15
C ALA A 214 1.57 15.21 -7.75
N SER A 215 1.13 14.43 -6.78
CA SER A 215 0.94 14.87 -5.39
C SER A 215 2.26 15.15 -4.66
N LEU A 216 3.37 14.58 -5.14
CA LEU A 216 4.70 14.83 -4.57
C LEU A 216 5.29 16.19 -5.01
N HIS A 217 4.71 16.86 -6.03
CA HIS A 217 5.18 18.16 -6.49
C HIS A 217 4.99 19.22 -5.40
N GLY A 218 6.08 19.92 -5.02
CA GLY A 218 6.05 20.96 -3.99
C GLY A 218 5.94 20.48 -2.54
N SER A 219 6.02 19.16 -2.30
CA SER A 219 5.78 18.57 -0.97
C SER A 219 7.00 18.60 -0.03
N PHE A 220 8.17 19.08 -0.46
CA PHE A 220 9.38 19.06 0.35
C PHE A 220 9.51 20.28 1.26
N HIS A 221 9.58 20.06 2.58
CA HIS A 221 9.78 21.09 3.60
C HIS A 221 11.11 20.88 4.36
N ARG A 222 12.11 21.72 4.11
CA ARG A 222 13.48 21.60 4.69
C ARG A 222 13.53 21.71 6.23
N ARG A 223 12.54 22.34 6.85
CA ARG A 223 12.57 22.73 8.29
C ARG A 223 12.64 21.54 9.28
N GLN A 224 12.41 20.30 8.82
CA GLN A 224 12.29 19.12 9.67
C GLN A 224 13.24 17.98 9.22
N SER A 225 14.40 18.34 8.65
CA SER A 225 15.30 17.40 7.97
C SER A 225 15.79 16.25 8.86
N ARG A 226 16.08 16.49 10.15
CA ARG A 226 16.56 15.45 11.08
C ARG A 226 15.46 14.44 11.41
N ASP A 227 14.26 14.89 11.76
CA ASP A 227 13.13 14.01 12.05
C ASP A 227 12.70 13.23 10.81
N LEU A 228 12.81 13.86 9.64
CA LEU A 228 12.54 13.22 8.35
C LEU A 228 13.58 12.13 8.03
N ALA A 229 14.87 12.38 8.26
CA ALA A 229 15.92 11.37 8.08
C ALA A 229 15.73 10.20 9.07
N PHE A 230 15.46 10.51 10.33
CA PHE A 230 15.17 9.50 11.36
C PHE A 230 13.96 8.65 10.98
N PHE A 231 12.84 9.29 10.57
CA PHE A 231 11.66 8.60 10.10
C PHE A 231 11.96 7.68 8.91
N THR A 232 12.72 8.17 7.94
CA THR A 232 13.09 7.40 6.73
C THR A 232 13.90 6.15 7.11
N CYS A 233 14.87 6.27 8.03
CA CYS A 233 15.63 5.14 8.53
C CYS A 233 14.72 4.14 9.27
N VAL A 234 13.83 4.62 10.13
CA VAL A 234 12.88 3.76 10.84
C VAL A 234 11.97 3.03 9.84
N ARG A 235 11.41 3.76 8.86
CA ARG A 235 10.42 3.20 7.92
C ARG A 235 11.03 2.24 6.91
N LEU A 236 12.23 2.52 6.38
CA LEU A 236 12.81 1.76 5.27
C LEU A 236 13.90 0.76 5.70
N LEU A 237 14.37 0.83 6.94
CA LEU A 237 15.39 -0.09 7.45
C LEU A 237 14.89 -0.84 8.69
N LEU A 238 14.58 -0.15 9.77
CA LEU A 238 14.25 -0.79 11.05
C LEU A 238 12.96 -1.61 10.97
N LEU A 239 11.87 -1.02 10.50
CA LEU A 239 10.58 -1.71 10.40
C LEU A 239 10.62 -2.90 9.43
N PRO A 240 11.19 -2.79 8.22
CA PRO A 240 11.36 -3.95 7.34
C PRO A 240 12.15 -5.09 7.98
N LEU A 241 13.23 -4.82 8.71
CA LEU A 241 13.99 -5.86 9.41
C LEU A 241 13.14 -6.58 10.45
N ILE A 242 12.40 -5.84 11.27
CA ILE A 242 11.49 -6.41 12.28
C ILE A 242 10.40 -7.24 11.59
N TYR A 243 9.76 -6.69 10.53
CA TYR A 243 8.69 -7.36 9.82
C TYR A 243 9.15 -8.63 9.14
N ILE A 244 10.30 -8.62 8.46
CA ILE A 244 10.89 -9.81 7.84
C ILE A 244 11.22 -10.87 8.88
N GLY A 245 11.76 -10.47 10.04
CA GLY A 245 12.00 -11.37 11.16
C GLY A 245 10.72 -12.05 11.66
N ILE A 246 9.63 -11.30 11.80
CA ILE A 246 8.32 -11.84 12.19
C ILE A 246 7.76 -12.77 11.11
N ILE A 247 7.78 -12.35 9.84
CA ILE A 247 7.24 -13.11 8.71
C ILE A 247 7.96 -14.46 8.59
N ARG A 248 9.29 -14.47 8.66
CA ARG A 248 10.10 -15.69 8.59
C ARG A 248 9.95 -16.63 9.79
N ALA A 249 9.51 -16.11 10.93
CA ALA A 249 9.21 -16.93 12.11
C ALA A 249 7.83 -17.64 12.02
N LEU A 250 7.00 -17.28 11.04
CA LEU A 250 5.68 -17.86 10.83
C LEU A 250 5.76 -19.02 9.81
N PRO A 251 4.97 -20.09 9.98
CA PRO A 251 4.92 -21.21 9.03
C PRO A 251 4.10 -20.83 7.78
N LEU A 252 4.56 -19.84 7.02
CA LEU A 252 3.90 -19.39 5.79
C LEU A 252 4.41 -20.18 4.58
N PRO A 253 3.55 -20.48 3.60
CA PRO A 253 3.98 -20.91 2.28
C PRO A 253 4.90 -19.87 1.64
N PRO A 254 5.93 -20.31 0.86
CA PRO A 254 6.94 -19.37 0.31
C PRO A 254 6.37 -18.27 -0.56
N ASP A 255 5.28 -18.51 -1.28
CA ASP A 255 4.59 -17.52 -2.11
C ASP A 255 3.87 -16.46 -1.27
N LEU A 256 3.24 -16.85 -0.16
CA LEU A 256 2.60 -15.92 0.78
C LEU A 256 3.64 -15.13 1.60
N GLU A 257 4.75 -15.78 1.97
CA GLU A 257 5.89 -15.12 2.61
C GLU A 257 6.42 -13.97 1.74
N ILE A 258 6.66 -14.23 0.45
CA ILE A 258 7.14 -13.19 -0.49
C ILE A 258 6.15 -12.03 -0.60
N LEU A 259 4.84 -12.29 -0.66
CA LEU A 259 3.82 -11.23 -0.72
C LEU A 259 3.85 -10.35 0.55
N ALA A 260 3.97 -10.96 1.72
CA ALA A 260 4.08 -10.24 2.98
C ALA A 260 5.37 -9.40 3.04
N ILE A 261 6.50 -9.94 2.57
CA ILE A 261 7.78 -9.24 2.49
C ILE A 261 7.69 -8.06 1.52
N ILE A 262 7.06 -8.20 0.35
CA ILE A 262 6.83 -7.09 -0.57
C ILE A 262 6.17 -5.93 0.18
N VAL A 263 5.09 -6.18 0.93
CA VAL A 263 4.39 -5.15 1.69
C VAL A 263 5.23 -4.58 2.83
N ALA A 264 6.01 -5.42 3.51
CA ALA A 264 6.90 -4.99 4.60
C ALA A 264 7.95 -3.95 4.16
N LEU A 265 8.44 -4.08 2.92
CA LEU A 265 9.45 -3.19 2.32
C LEU A 265 8.88 -1.85 1.83
N MET A 266 7.57 -1.66 1.81
CA MET A 266 6.96 -0.48 1.20
C MET A 266 7.22 0.81 2.00
N PRO A 267 7.38 1.96 1.31
CA PRO A 267 7.46 3.28 1.95
C PRO A 267 6.14 3.63 2.67
N THR A 268 6.09 4.78 3.33
CA THR A 268 4.86 5.24 3.98
C THR A 268 3.73 5.45 2.99
N SER A 269 2.49 5.47 3.45
CA SER A 269 1.32 5.61 2.59
C SER A 269 1.28 6.94 1.84
N ALA A 270 0.96 6.91 0.55
CA ALA A 270 0.78 8.10 -0.28
C ALA A 270 -0.40 8.97 0.15
N VAL A 271 -1.38 8.41 0.87
CA VAL A 271 -2.54 9.17 1.38
C VAL A 271 -2.31 9.73 2.79
N SER A 272 -1.14 9.49 3.40
CA SER A 272 -0.81 10.01 4.75
C SER A 272 -0.97 11.54 4.89
N PRO A 273 -0.62 12.38 3.91
CA PRO A 273 -0.83 13.84 4.03
C PRO A 273 -2.31 14.22 4.16
N MET A 274 -3.17 13.54 3.40
CA MET A 274 -4.62 13.74 3.49
C MET A 274 -5.17 13.30 4.84
N MET A 275 -4.76 12.12 5.30
CA MET A 275 -5.15 11.58 6.61
C MET A 275 -4.69 12.49 7.75
N ALA A 276 -3.46 13.00 7.70
CA ALA A 276 -2.95 13.95 8.68
C ALA A 276 -3.78 15.23 8.73
N ARG A 277 -4.22 15.73 7.58
CA ARG A 277 -5.10 16.91 7.50
C ARG A 277 -6.48 16.66 8.12
N LEU A 278 -7.07 15.49 7.87
CA LEU A 278 -8.42 15.15 8.31
C LEU A 278 -8.49 14.81 9.81
N TYR A 279 -7.43 14.19 10.35
CA TYR A 279 -7.45 13.60 11.70
C TYR A 279 -6.47 14.24 12.68
N GLY A 280 -5.99 15.45 12.39
CA GLY A 280 -5.24 16.26 13.37
C GLY A 280 -3.74 15.92 13.48
N GLY A 281 -3.15 15.39 12.39
CA GLY A 281 -1.71 15.28 12.21
C GLY A 281 -1.07 16.55 11.65
N GLU A 282 0.20 16.46 11.22
CA GLU A 282 0.95 17.52 10.53
C GLU A 282 1.10 17.18 9.02
N PRO A 283 0.27 17.75 8.13
CA PRO A 283 0.28 17.40 6.71
C PRO A 283 1.61 17.69 6.01
N ALA A 284 2.33 18.74 6.42
CA ALA A 284 3.61 19.12 5.83
C ALA A 284 4.69 18.08 6.10
N PHE A 285 4.76 17.55 7.32
CA PHE A 285 5.67 16.44 7.65
C PHE A 285 5.27 15.16 6.91
N ALA A 286 3.97 14.82 6.90
CA ALA A 286 3.46 13.66 6.18
C ALA A 286 3.81 13.71 4.69
N ALA A 287 3.64 14.86 4.02
CA ALA A 287 3.95 15.05 2.61
C ALA A 287 5.46 14.89 2.32
N SER A 288 6.32 15.51 3.15
CA SER A 288 7.77 15.36 3.04
C SER A 288 8.22 13.92 3.30
N ALA A 289 7.65 13.26 4.31
CA ALA A 289 7.92 11.87 4.65
C ALA A 289 7.50 10.92 3.50
N THR A 290 6.33 11.15 2.92
CA THR A 290 5.88 10.40 1.74
C THR A 290 6.86 10.55 0.58
N LEU A 291 7.22 11.78 0.22
CA LEU A 291 8.16 12.05 -0.87
C LEU A 291 9.50 11.36 -0.63
N VAL A 292 10.12 11.60 0.53
CA VAL A 292 11.48 11.08 0.80
C VAL A 292 11.50 9.58 0.90
N THR A 293 10.52 8.95 1.55
CA THR A 293 10.49 7.49 1.66
C THR A 293 10.21 6.82 0.32
N HIS A 294 9.36 7.41 -0.55
CA HIS A 294 9.16 6.89 -1.90
C HIS A 294 10.45 7.00 -2.74
N LEU A 295 11.13 8.16 -2.74
CA LEU A 295 12.40 8.32 -3.45
C LEU A 295 13.49 7.37 -2.91
N ALA A 296 13.60 7.25 -1.59
CA ALA A 296 14.59 6.35 -0.98
C ALA A 296 14.25 4.86 -1.23
N SER A 297 12.98 4.51 -1.42
CA SER A 297 12.55 3.14 -1.74
C SER A 297 13.05 2.66 -3.11
N LEU A 298 13.39 3.56 -4.04
CA LEU A 298 14.12 3.26 -5.29
C LEU A 298 15.38 2.43 -5.06
N ILE A 299 16.06 2.70 -3.95
CA ILE A 299 17.32 2.06 -3.61
C ILE A 299 17.08 0.94 -2.60
N THR A 300 16.28 1.21 -1.55
CA THR A 300 16.15 0.25 -0.44
C THR A 300 15.39 -1.00 -0.83
N VAL A 301 14.35 -0.90 -1.68
CA VAL A 301 13.57 -2.08 -2.10
C VAL A 301 14.39 -3.03 -2.98
N PRO A 302 15.08 -2.59 -4.07
CA PRO A 302 15.95 -3.49 -4.83
C PRO A 302 17.08 -4.10 -4.00
N LEU A 303 17.71 -3.32 -3.12
CA LEU A 303 18.78 -3.82 -2.25
C LEU A 303 18.27 -4.88 -1.27
N ALA A 304 17.07 -4.69 -0.70
CA ALA A 304 16.47 -5.67 0.18
C ALA A 304 16.16 -7.00 -0.56
N PHE A 305 15.61 -6.93 -1.76
CA PHE A 305 15.37 -8.13 -2.56
C PHE A 305 16.66 -8.81 -3.01
N TRP A 306 17.68 -8.05 -3.38
CA TRP A 306 18.99 -8.59 -3.71
C TRP A 306 19.62 -9.31 -2.51
N TRP A 307 19.52 -8.73 -1.33
CA TRP A 307 20.00 -9.36 -0.10
C TRP A 307 19.21 -10.64 0.23
N LEU A 308 17.87 -10.57 0.17
CA LEU A 308 16.98 -11.70 0.45
C LEU A 308 17.13 -12.86 -0.53
N SER A 309 17.55 -12.58 -1.78
CA SER A 309 17.80 -13.63 -2.78
C SER A 309 19.11 -14.40 -2.55
N ARG A 310 19.96 -13.93 -1.66
CA ARG A 310 21.25 -14.56 -1.30
C ARG A 310 21.26 -15.19 0.09
N ALA A 311 20.30 -14.79 0.95
CA ALA A 311 20.11 -15.34 2.29
C ALA A 311 19.16 -16.53 2.28
#